data_d3c7ee3184642219a1e19c51b7349984
#
_entry.id   d3c7ee3184642219a1e19c51b7349984
#
_cell.length_a   1.000
_cell.length_b   1.000
_cell.length_c   1.000
_cell.angle_alpha   90.00
_cell.angle_beta   90.00
_cell.angle_gamma   90.00
#
_symmetry.space_group_name_H-M   'P 1'
#
loop_
_entity.id
_entity.type
_entity.pdbx_description
1 polymer ?
#
loop_
_entity_poly.entity_id
_entity_poly.type
_entity_poly.pdbx_seq_one_letter_code
_entity_poly.pdbx_strand_id
1 'polypeptide(L)'
;MVVDDEPYVVPVGFGYCNGEVFFHTCEKGLKMNTLRKNSNVCFEVDEALSDVTMYKSVIILGTAEIISEEKKMIPYLQKLIDKYRVPLIFDEYMSKPGRNREKEMKAVRICVITPRRVTGRRFLQTKATADI
;
A
#
# COMPACT_ATOMS: atom_id res chain seq x y z
N MET A 1 -9.58 -6.04 -3.78
CA MET A 1 -10.91 -5.56 -3.32
C MET A 1 -12.01 -6.23 -4.14
N VAL A 2 -13.22 -6.18 -3.64
CA VAL A 2 -14.35 -6.78 -4.34
C VAL A 2 -15.63 -5.97 -4.07
N VAL A 3 -16.47 -5.81 -5.09
CA VAL A 3 -17.80 -5.23 -4.97
C VAL A 3 -18.72 -5.95 -5.95
N ASP A 4 -19.93 -6.30 -5.50
CA ASP A 4 -20.93 -7.04 -6.30
C ASP A 4 -20.34 -8.31 -6.94
N ASP A 5 -19.54 -9.06 -6.15
CA ASP A 5 -18.83 -10.28 -6.55
C ASP A 5 -17.76 -10.06 -7.66
N GLU A 6 -17.51 -8.81 -8.06
CA GLU A 6 -16.46 -8.47 -9.02
C GLU A 6 -15.14 -8.18 -8.30
N PRO A 7 -14.11 -9.02 -8.47
CA PRO A 7 -12.78 -8.72 -7.92
C PRO A 7 -12.12 -7.59 -8.72
N TYR A 8 -11.41 -6.73 -8.01
CA TYR A 8 -10.66 -5.62 -8.58
C TYR A 8 -9.28 -5.52 -7.94
N VAL A 9 -8.24 -5.48 -8.75
CA VAL A 9 -6.86 -5.36 -8.29
C VAL A 9 -6.20 -4.15 -8.94
N VAL A 10 -5.41 -3.42 -8.18
CA VAL A 10 -4.70 -2.23 -8.63
C VAL A 10 -3.36 -2.14 -7.91
N PRO A 11 -2.29 -1.75 -8.62
CA PRO A 11 -1.00 -1.51 -7.97
C PRO A 11 -1.04 -0.25 -7.10
N VAL A 12 -0.37 -0.29 -5.97
CA VAL A 12 -0.25 0.85 -5.06
C VAL A 12 1.17 0.94 -4.51
N GLY A 13 1.67 2.16 -4.31
CA GLY A 13 2.82 2.40 -3.45
C GLY A 13 2.36 2.30 -2.01
N PHE A 14 3.08 1.55 -1.19
CA PHE A 14 2.65 1.25 0.16
C PHE A 14 3.75 1.44 1.19
N GLY A 15 3.34 1.54 2.46
CA GLY A 15 4.22 1.47 3.62
C GLY A 15 3.74 0.39 4.58
N TYR A 16 4.63 -0.01 5.47
CA TYR A 16 4.35 -0.98 6.52
C TYR A 16 4.77 -0.42 7.87
N CYS A 17 3.91 -0.53 8.86
CA CYS A 17 4.19 -0.05 10.20
C CYS A 17 3.30 -0.76 11.22
N ASN A 18 3.91 -1.23 12.32
CA ASN A 18 3.18 -1.81 13.46
C ASN A 18 2.21 -2.92 13.06
N GLY A 19 2.60 -3.79 12.13
CA GLY A 19 1.77 -4.90 11.68
C GLY A 19 0.69 -4.53 10.68
N GLU A 20 0.64 -3.28 10.23
CA GLU A 20 -0.36 -2.79 9.28
C GLU A 20 0.30 -2.34 7.98
N VAL A 21 -0.39 -2.54 6.87
CA VAL A 21 -0.01 -2.00 5.56
C VAL A 21 -0.86 -0.78 5.29
N PHE A 22 -0.26 0.26 4.75
CA PHE A 22 -0.99 1.47 4.40
C PHE A 22 -0.54 2.02 3.05
N PHE A 23 -1.43 2.74 2.41
CA PHE A 23 -1.14 3.47 1.17
C PHE A 23 -1.98 4.74 1.10
N HIS A 24 -1.52 5.70 0.29
CA HIS A 24 -2.30 6.90 0.02
C HIS A 24 -3.08 6.73 -1.28
N THR A 25 -4.23 7.37 -1.36
CA THR A 25 -5.10 7.34 -2.53
C THR A 25 -5.91 8.63 -2.62
N CYS A 26 -6.59 8.83 -3.74
CA CYS A 26 -7.49 9.96 -3.88
C CYS A 26 -8.83 9.70 -3.21
N GLU A 27 -9.47 10.76 -2.72
CA GLU A 27 -10.81 10.71 -2.13
C GLU A 27 -11.86 10.12 -3.08
N LYS A 28 -11.68 10.32 -4.38
CA LYS A 28 -12.62 9.90 -5.43
C LYS A 28 -12.00 8.83 -6.32
N GLY A 29 -12.84 8.03 -6.92
CA GLY A 29 -12.45 7.02 -7.89
C GLY A 29 -12.97 5.63 -7.53
N LEU A 30 -12.74 4.69 -8.45
CA LEU A 30 -13.25 3.32 -8.33
C LEU A 30 -12.72 2.61 -7.08
N LYS A 31 -11.45 2.77 -6.78
CA LYS A 31 -10.82 2.19 -5.60
C LYS A 31 -11.55 2.62 -4.32
N MET A 32 -11.76 3.91 -4.16
CA MET A 32 -12.43 4.47 -2.99
C MET A 32 -13.88 4.04 -2.90
N ASN A 33 -14.61 4.06 -4.02
CA ASN A 33 -16.00 3.61 -4.07
C ASN A 33 -16.14 2.15 -3.67
N THR A 34 -15.23 1.31 -4.16
CA THR A 34 -15.19 -0.12 -3.84
C THR A 34 -14.92 -0.35 -2.34
N LEU A 35 -13.92 0.33 -1.78
CA LEU A 35 -13.55 0.19 -0.37
C LEU A 35 -14.65 0.67 0.58
N ARG A 36 -15.40 1.72 0.20
CA ARG A 36 -16.51 2.19 1.00
C ARG A 36 -17.68 1.21 1.04
N LYS A 37 -17.89 0.48 -0.04
CA LYS A 37 -18.95 -0.53 -0.11
C LYS A 37 -18.57 -1.83 0.58
N ASN A 38 -17.30 -2.22 0.47
CA ASN A 38 -16.80 -3.46 1.04
C ASN A 38 -15.35 -3.26 1.50
N SER A 39 -15.14 -3.28 2.79
CA SER A 39 -13.84 -3.06 3.41
C SER A 39 -12.94 -4.30 3.42
N ASN A 40 -13.43 -5.47 3.01
CA ASN A 40 -12.63 -6.67 2.90
C ASN A 40 -11.68 -6.55 1.72
N VAL A 41 -10.39 -6.78 1.98
CA VAL A 41 -9.34 -6.63 0.97
C VAL A 41 -8.37 -7.80 1.01
N CYS A 42 -7.73 -8.00 -0.13
CA CYS A 42 -6.57 -8.87 -0.26
C CYS A 42 -5.42 -7.99 -0.77
N PHE A 43 -4.32 -7.96 -0.03
CA PHE A 43 -3.12 -7.26 -0.40
C PHE A 43 -2.01 -8.26 -0.69
N GLU A 44 -1.31 -8.06 -1.81
CA GLU A 44 -0.21 -8.93 -2.22
C GLU A 44 1.02 -8.07 -2.49
N VAL A 45 2.18 -8.56 -2.04
CA VAL A 45 3.47 -7.98 -2.38
C VAL A 45 4.44 -9.11 -2.69
N ASP A 46 5.22 -8.95 -3.75
CA ASP A 46 6.18 -9.96 -4.15
C ASP A 46 7.50 -9.34 -4.61
N GLU A 47 8.50 -10.20 -4.67
CA GLU A 47 9.80 -9.92 -5.25
C GLU A 47 10.25 -11.18 -5.99
N ALA A 48 10.61 -11.04 -7.24
CA ALA A 48 11.05 -12.16 -8.06
C ALA A 48 12.18 -11.75 -8.99
N LEU A 49 13.12 -12.68 -9.25
CA LEU A 49 14.07 -12.53 -10.34
C LEU A 49 13.36 -12.81 -11.68
N SER A 50 13.82 -12.19 -12.75
CA SER A 50 13.17 -12.29 -14.06
C SER A 50 13.13 -13.71 -14.62
N ASP A 51 14.06 -14.57 -14.24
CA ASP A 51 14.11 -16.00 -14.62
C ASP A 51 13.37 -16.91 -13.65
N VAL A 52 12.74 -16.32 -12.61
CA VAL A 52 11.95 -17.01 -11.58
C VAL A 52 12.74 -18.03 -10.75
N THR A 53 14.07 -17.95 -10.76
CA THR A 53 14.92 -18.81 -9.93
C THR A 53 14.86 -18.45 -8.44
N MET A 54 14.39 -17.26 -8.12
CA MET A 54 14.08 -16.82 -6.76
C MET A 54 12.81 -16.00 -6.78
N TYR A 55 11.91 -16.30 -5.87
CA TYR A 55 10.78 -15.42 -5.57
C TYR A 55 10.35 -15.56 -4.12
N LYS A 56 9.71 -14.54 -3.63
CA LYS A 56 9.00 -14.53 -2.35
C LYS A 56 7.77 -13.65 -2.48
N SER A 57 6.70 -14.04 -1.83
CA SER A 57 5.46 -13.29 -1.84
C SER A 57 4.75 -13.38 -0.49
N VAL A 58 3.99 -12.34 -0.18
CA VAL A 58 3.14 -12.28 1.01
C VAL A 58 1.75 -11.88 0.56
N ILE A 59 0.75 -12.60 1.06
CA ILE A 59 -0.66 -12.29 0.83
C ILE A 59 -1.30 -11.97 2.17
N ILE A 60 -1.97 -10.84 2.25
CA ILE A 60 -2.66 -10.36 3.44
C ILE A 60 -4.14 -10.26 3.14
N LEU A 61 -4.93 -11.06 3.83
CA LEU A 61 -6.39 -10.88 3.87
C LEU A 61 -6.69 -10.01 5.07
N GLY A 62 -7.39 -8.93 4.86
CA GLY A 62 -7.61 -7.97 5.91
C GLY A 62 -8.80 -7.06 5.68
N THR A 63 -8.89 -6.06 6.54
CA THR A 63 -9.93 -5.05 6.51
C THR A 63 -9.30 -3.68 6.31
N ALA A 64 -9.82 -2.92 5.36
CA ALA A 64 -9.35 -1.58 5.04
C ALA A 64 -10.13 -0.53 5.81
N GLU A 65 -9.40 0.44 6.38
CA GLU A 65 -9.96 1.63 7.00
C GLU A 65 -9.46 2.85 6.25
N ILE A 66 -10.36 3.80 5.99
CA ILE A 66 -10.03 5.04 5.30
C ILE A 66 -9.88 6.15 6.35
N ILE A 67 -8.71 6.78 6.38
CA ILE A 67 -8.41 7.89 7.26
C ILE A 67 -8.48 9.18 6.46
N SER A 68 -9.30 10.12 6.91
CA SER A 68 -9.53 11.42 6.26
C SER A 68 -9.10 12.62 7.09
N GLU A 69 -8.92 12.45 8.40
CA GLU A 69 -8.49 13.53 9.29
C GLU A 69 -7.00 13.84 9.07
N GLU A 70 -6.71 15.10 8.76
CA GLU A 70 -5.35 15.55 8.40
C GLU A 70 -4.31 15.14 9.44
N LYS A 71 -4.58 15.40 10.71
CA LYS A 71 -3.65 15.08 11.81
C LYS A 71 -3.32 13.59 11.90
N LYS A 72 -4.28 12.73 11.55
CA LYS A 72 -4.08 11.28 11.55
C LYS A 72 -3.36 10.80 10.29
N MET A 73 -3.52 11.50 9.18
CA MET A 73 -2.87 11.14 7.92
C MET A 73 -1.39 11.51 7.88
N ILE A 74 -1.01 12.61 8.51
CA ILE A 74 0.38 13.12 8.43
C ILE A 74 1.44 12.10 8.85
N PRO A 75 1.30 11.35 9.95
CA PRO A 75 2.29 10.33 10.31
C PRO A 75 2.50 9.26 9.24
N TYR A 76 1.44 8.83 8.58
CA TYR A 76 1.54 7.86 7.47
C TYR A 76 2.21 8.46 6.24
N LEU A 77 1.86 9.70 5.90
CA LEU A 77 2.48 10.40 4.77
C LEU A 77 3.97 10.63 5.02
N GLN A 78 4.36 10.96 6.26
CA GLN A 78 5.77 11.08 6.63
C GLN A 78 6.52 9.76 6.41
N LYS A 79 5.92 8.63 6.78
CA LYS A 79 6.53 7.31 6.57
C LYS A 79 6.74 6.99 5.08
N LEU A 80 5.84 7.42 4.21
CA LEU A 80 6.02 7.28 2.77
C LEU A 80 7.15 8.17 2.25
N ILE A 81 7.24 9.40 2.73
CA ILE A 81 8.35 10.31 2.40
C ILE A 81 9.68 9.68 2.80
N ASP A 82 9.76 9.14 4.02
CA ASP A 82 10.96 8.48 4.53
C ASP A 82 11.32 7.24 3.72
N LYS A 83 10.34 6.44 3.34
CA LYS A 83 10.53 5.25 2.51
C LYS A 83 11.20 5.58 1.18
N TYR A 84 10.84 6.70 0.56
CA TYR A 84 11.42 7.14 -0.70
C TYR A 84 12.73 7.92 -0.51
N ARG A 85 13.27 7.93 0.72
CA ARG A 85 14.55 8.55 1.09
C ARG A 85 14.60 10.04 0.80
N VAL A 86 13.47 10.73 0.93
CA VAL A 86 13.41 12.19 0.84
C VAL A 86 13.74 12.75 2.22
N PRO A 87 14.84 13.53 2.39
CA PRO A 87 15.30 13.98 3.70
C PRO A 87 14.53 15.22 4.17
N LEU A 88 13.22 15.18 4.15
CA LEU A 88 12.35 16.29 4.53
C LEU A 88 11.25 15.81 5.48
N ILE A 89 10.89 16.65 6.45
CA ILE A 89 9.66 16.44 7.21
C ILE A 89 8.45 16.83 6.35
N PHE A 90 7.28 16.37 6.74
CA PHE A 90 6.03 16.57 5.98
C PHE A 90 5.79 18.03 5.61
N ASP A 91 5.92 18.96 6.57
CA ASP A 91 5.67 20.38 6.33
C ASP A 91 6.63 20.98 5.30
N GLU A 92 7.91 20.62 5.36
CA GLU A 92 8.90 21.05 4.38
C GLU A 92 8.62 20.46 3.00
N TYR A 93 8.26 19.19 2.95
CA TYR A 93 7.92 18.50 1.71
C TYR A 93 6.73 19.17 1.01
N MET A 94 5.68 19.48 1.76
CA MET A 94 4.47 20.12 1.23
C MET A 94 4.66 21.61 0.92
N SER A 95 5.75 22.19 1.37
CA SER A 95 6.10 23.61 1.08
C SER A 95 6.95 23.78 -0.17
N LYS A 96 7.30 22.69 -0.86
CA LYS A 96 8.06 22.76 -2.10
C LYS A 96 7.32 23.57 -3.17
N PRO A 97 8.05 24.27 -4.07
CA PRO A 97 7.43 24.94 -5.21
C PRO A 97 6.58 23.99 -6.04
N GLY A 98 5.39 24.43 -6.44
CA GLY A 98 4.43 23.62 -7.20
C GLY A 98 3.48 22.79 -6.34
N ARG A 99 3.70 22.72 -5.03
CA ARG A 99 2.80 22.06 -4.09
C ARG A 99 1.70 23.01 -3.61
N ASN A 100 0.51 22.47 -3.43
CA ASN A 100 -0.61 23.17 -2.80
C ASN A 100 -1.16 22.27 -1.67
N ARG A 101 -0.65 22.53 -0.46
CA ARG A 101 -0.97 21.70 0.72
C ARG A 101 -2.48 21.57 0.96
N GLU A 102 -3.19 22.68 0.97
CA GLU A 102 -4.62 22.70 1.26
C GLU A 102 -5.40 21.84 0.28
N LYS A 103 -5.17 22.02 -1.02
CA LYS A 103 -5.82 21.26 -2.08
C LYS A 103 -5.45 19.77 -2.02
N GLU A 104 -4.17 19.48 -1.86
CA GLU A 104 -3.67 18.09 -1.82
C GLU A 104 -4.21 17.34 -0.60
N MET A 105 -4.25 17.98 0.57
CA MET A 105 -4.77 17.35 1.78
C MET A 105 -6.28 17.14 1.75
N LYS A 106 -7.02 17.93 1.01
CA LYS A 106 -8.44 17.69 0.77
C LYS A 106 -8.68 16.49 -0.15
N ALA A 107 -7.77 16.24 -1.08
CA ALA A 107 -7.92 15.20 -2.09
C ALA A 107 -7.34 13.85 -1.67
N VAL A 108 -6.38 13.82 -0.75
CA VAL A 108 -5.71 12.60 -0.32
C VAL A 108 -6.45 11.88 0.79
N ARG A 109 -6.38 10.56 0.78
CA ARG A 109 -6.82 9.71 1.91
C ARG A 109 -5.74 8.66 2.17
N ILE A 110 -5.65 8.22 3.42
CA ILE A 110 -4.82 7.08 3.79
C ILE A 110 -5.75 5.89 3.96
N CYS A 111 -5.38 4.79 3.36
CA CYS A 111 -6.03 3.51 3.56
C CYS A 111 -5.10 2.62 4.38
N VAL A 112 -5.60 2.12 5.51
CA VAL A 112 -4.85 1.23 6.41
C VAL A 112 -5.49 -0.15 6.35
N ILE A 113 -4.67 -1.17 6.10
CA ILE A 113 -5.11 -2.57 6.07
C ILE A 113 -4.67 -3.24 7.37
N THR A 114 -5.66 -3.68 8.15
CA THR A 114 -5.46 -4.50 9.35
C THR A 114 -5.54 -5.96 8.95
N PRO A 115 -4.45 -6.74 9.10
CA PRO A 115 -4.44 -8.15 8.71
C PRO A 115 -5.35 -9.00 9.58
N ARG A 116 -6.08 -9.92 8.95
CA ARG A 116 -6.77 -11.03 9.62
C ARG A 116 -6.03 -12.35 9.39
N ARG A 117 -5.40 -12.49 8.23
CA ARG A 117 -4.65 -13.68 7.84
C ARG A 117 -3.50 -13.28 6.94
N VAL A 118 -2.32 -13.78 7.26
CA VAL A 118 -1.10 -13.52 6.48
C VAL A 118 -0.54 -14.86 6.04
N THR A 119 -0.28 -15.02 4.75
CA THR A 119 0.39 -16.20 4.19
C THR A 119 1.57 -15.76 3.36
N GLY A 120 2.61 -16.58 3.33
CA GLY A 120 3.81 -16.29 2.57
C GLY A 120 4.29 -17.51 1.80
N ARG A 121 5.01 -17.26 0.74
CA ARG A 121 5.65 -18.29 -0.07
C ARG A 121 7.01 -17.80 -0.53
N ARG A 122 7.99 -18.69 -0.51
CA ARG A 122 9.32 -18.40 -1.06
C ARG A 122 9.84 -19.61 -1.83
N PHE A 123 10.65 -19.34 -2.80
CA PHE A 123 11.33 -20.34 -3.60
C PHE A 123 12.74 -19.85 -3.92
N LEU A 124 13.70 -20.77 -3.82
CA LEU A 124 15.07 -20.54 -4.25
C LEU A 124 15.56 -21.79 -4.97
N GLN A 125 15.83 -21.65 -6.27
CA GLN A 125 16.38 -22.75 -7.05
C GLN A 125 17.83 -22.98 -6.67
N THR A 126 18.15 -24.20 -6.24
CA THR A 126 19.53 -24.60 -5.91
C THR A 126 20.26 -25.06 -7.17
N LYS A 127 21.62 -25.11 -7.10
CA LYS A 127 22.44 -25.66 -8.21
C LYS A 127 22.00 -27.06 -8.63
N ALA A 128 21.71 -27.93 -7.66
CA ALA A 128 21.26 -29.29 -7.91
C ALA A 128 19.95 -29.34 -8.71
N THR A 129 19.05 -28.41 -8.47
CA THR A 129 17.80 -28.27 -9.21
C THR A 129 18.02 -27.66 -10.59
N ALA A 130 18.96 -26.70 -10.70
CA ALA A 130 19.28 -26.03 -11.96
C ALA A 130 19.94 -26.97 -12.99
N ASP A 131 20.65 -28.01 -12.54
CA ASP A 131 21.36 -28.96 -13.37
C ASP A 131 20.47 -30.10 -13.93
N ILE A 132 19.22 -30.13 -13.48
CA ILE A 132 18.24 -31.10 -13.96
C ILE A 132 17.53 -30.56 -15.22
#